data_c86ad8ae81052215307422c8cc70ad56
#
_entry.id   c86ad8ae81052215307422c8cc70ad56
#
_cell.length_a   1.000
_cell.length_b   1.000
_cell.length_c   1.000
_cell.angle_alpha   90.00
_cell.angle_beta   90.00
_cell.angle_gamma   90.00
#
_symmetry.space_group_name_H-M   'P 1'
#
loop_
_entity.id
_entity.type
_entity.pdbx_description
1 polymer ?
#
loop_
_entity_poly.entity_id
_entity_poly.type
_entity_poly.pdbx_seq_one_letter_code
_entity_poly.pdbx_strand_id
1 'polypeptide(L)'
;MSEHATVEMLKGFLDAFNRHDLDSIMSYFADDCVFYLPRGAAPRGDRYIGKKDVRAGLAKRFEGIPNVHYGDDQHWACGSFGVSEWTLTGTSVSGKSLEVRGVDLLEFVAGKITRKDSFWKIVE
;
A
#
# COMPACT_ATOMS: atom_id res chain seq x y z
N MET A 1 11.19 -6.78 -22.38
CA MET A 1 10.79 -5.94 -21.28
C MET A 1 9.38 -6.29 -20.83
N SER A 2 9.17 -6.50 -19.56
CA SER A 2 7.87 -6.90 -19.04
C SER A 2 7.15 -5.71 -18.41
N GLU A 3 5.86 -5.54 -18.73
CA GLU A 3 4.97 -4.62 -18.05
C GLU A 3 4.16 -5.36 -16.98
N HIS A 4 4.42 -6.64 -16.80
CA HIS A 4 3.65 -7.46 -15.89
C HIS A 4 4.10 -7.25 -14.46
N ALA A 5 3.12 -7.29 -13.55
CA ALA A 5 3.40 -7.42 -12.13
C ALA A 5 3.97 -8.81 -11.86
N THR A 6 4.87 -8.91 -10.91
CA THR A 6 5.39 -10.21 -10.45
C THR A 6 5.23 -10.31 -8.94
N VAL A 7 5.19 -11.55 -8.46
CA VAL A 7 5.12 -11.79 -7.01
C VAL A 7 6.33 -11.19 -6.30
N GLU A 8 7.52 -11.28 -6.92
CA GLU A 8 8.72 -10.67 -6.34
C GLU A 8 8.60 -9.16 -6.18
N MET A 9 8.02 -8.48 -7.17
CA MET A 9 7.79 -7.03 -7.08
C MET A 9 6.85 -6.70 -5.93
N LEU A 10 5.77 -7.48 -5.77
CA LEU A 10 4.79 -7.27 -4.71
C LEU A 10 5.41 -7.48 -3.34
N LYS A 11 6.20 -8.54 -3.19
CA LYS A 11 6.90 -8.82 -1.93
C LYS A 11 7.91 -7.73 -1.60
N GLY A 12 8.68 -7.28 -2.59
CA GLY A 12 9.65 -6.22 -2.40
C GLY A 12 9.01 -4.91 -1.99
N PHE A 13 7.87 -4.60 -2.59
CA PHE A 13 7.11 -3.40 -2.24
C PHE A 13 6.62 -3.46 -0.79
N LEU A 14 6.04 -4.59 -0.37
CA LEU A 14 5.58 -4.74 1.01
C LEU A 14 6.74 -4.72 1.99
N ASP A 15 7.87 -5.33 1.61
CA ASP A 15 9.08 -5.31 2.43
C ASP A 15 9.57 -3.88 2.67
N ALA A 16 9.49 -3.02 1.66
CA ALA A 16 9.85 -1.62 1.81
C ALA A 16 8.96 -0.92 2.85
N PHE A 17 7.66 -1.26 2.88
CA PHE A 17 6.76 -0.76 3.93
C PHE A 17 7.20 -1.25 5.31
N ASN A 18 7.56 -2.52 5.43
CA ASN A 18 7.96 -3.09 6.72
C ASN A 18 9.28 -2.50 7.22
N ARG A 19 10.13 -2.04 6.30
CA ARG A 19 11.35 -1.32 6.66
C ARG A 19 11.11 0.16 6.92
N HIS A 20 9.88 0.63 6.73
CA HIS A 20 9.49 2.06 6.86
C HIS A 20 10.37 2.96 5.99
N ASP A 21 10.69 2.50 4.78
CA ASP A 21 11.62 3.17 3.88
C ASP A 21 10.84 3.84 2.74
N LEU A 22 10.45 5.10 2.96
CA LEU A 22 9.64 5.83 1.99
C LEU A 22 10.32 5.98 0.64
N ASP A 23 11.63 6.15 0.61
CA ASP A 23 12.34 6.28 -0.67
C ASP A 23 12.24 4.98 -1.47
N SER A 24 12.43 3.83 -0.83
CA SER A 24 12.27 2.54 -1.48
C SER A 24 10.82 2.32 -1.92
N ILE A 25 9.85 2.64 -1.07
CA ILE A 25 8.43 2.53 -1.41
C ILE A 25 8.15 3.35 -2.67
N MET A 26 8.56 4.60 -2.69
CA MET A 26 8.26 5.51 -3.81
C MET A 26 8.97 5.13 -5.09
N SER A 27 10.06 4.38 -5.00
CA SER A 27 10.76 3.90 -6.20
C SER A 27 9.92 2.94 -7.04
N TYR A 28 8.88 2.36 -6.46
CA TYR A 28 7.96 1.46 -7.17
C TYR A 28 6.87 2.20 -7.95
N PHE A 29 6.65 3.49 -7.67
CA PHE A 29 5.53 4.23 -8.23
C PHE A 29 5.88 4.98 -9.50
N ALA A 30 4.90 5.04 -10.42
CA ALA A 30 4.96 5.91 -11.59
C ALA A 30 4.72 7.37 -11.16
N ASP A 31 5.11 8.31 -12.01
CA ASP A 31 4.92 9.73 -11.71
C ASP A 31 3.43 10.12 -11.62
N ASP A 32 2.59 9.47 -12.42
CA ASP A 32 1.15 9.74 -12.49
C ASP A 32 0.32 8.79 -11.64
N CYS A 33 0.90 8.29 -10.55
CA CYS A 33 0.25 7.31 -9.69
C CYS A 33 -0.90 7.92 -8.88
N VAL A 34 -1.80 7.02 -8.43
CA VAL A 34 -2.92 7.36 -7.54
C VAL A 34 -2.94 6.36 -6.39
N PHE A 35 -3.17 6.86 -5.19
CA PHE A 35 -3.35 6.03 -4.00
C PHE A 35 -4.74 6.28 -3.44
N TYR A 36 -5.55 5.23 -3.36
CA TYR A 36 -6.86 5.25 -2.71
C TYR A 36 -6.75 4.67 -1.32
N LEU A 37 -7.20 5.43 -0.32
CA LEU A 37 -7.20 5.01 1.07
C LEU A 37 -8.37 4.06 1.33
N PRO A 38 -8.27 3.23 2.39
CA PRO A 38 -9.37 2.32 2.76
C PRO A 38 -10.52 3.03 3.46
N ARG A 39 -10.52 4.35 3.49
CA ARG A 39 -11.57 5.16 4.13
C ARG A 39 -11.70 6.48 3.42
N GLY A 40 -12.78 7.19 3.70
CA GLY A 40 -13.03 8.51 3.16
C GLY A 40 -14.52 8.77 3.02
N ALA A 41 -14.86 9.95 2.51
CA ALA A 41 -16.25 10.38 2.35
C ALA A 41 -16.91 9.78 1.10
N ALA A 42 -16.13 9.31 0.15
CA ALA A 42 -16.63 8.76 -1.11
C ALA A 42 -16.52 7.23 -1.14
N PRO A 43 -17.29 6.55 -2.00
CA PRO A 43 -17.23 5.08 -2.08
C PRO A 43 -15.86 4.51 -2.37
N ARG A 44 -15.01 5.22 -3.11
CA ARG A 44 -13.65 4.78 -3.41
C ARG A 44 -12.64 5.16 -2.33
N GLY A 45 -13.07 5.85 -1.28
CA GLY A 45 -12.18 6.38 -0.27
C GLY A 45 -11.54 7.69 -0.70
N ASP A 46 -10.78 8.29 0.20
CA ASP A 46 -9.99 9.47 -0.14
C ASP A 46 -8.82 9.06 -1.03
N ARG A 47 -8.29 10.00 -1.80
CA ARG A 47 -7.22 9.69 -2.73
C ARG A 47 -6.14 10.77 -2.75
N TYR A 48 -4.94 10.33 -3.09
CA TYR A 48 -3.82 11.20 -3.39
C TYR A 48 -3.40 10.96 -4.83
N ILE A 49 -3.11 12.02 -5.57
CA ILE A 49 -2.79 11.95 -7.00
C ILE A 49 -1.39 12.53 -7.22
N GLY A 50 -0.57 11.77 -7.94
CA GLY A 50 0.79 12.16 -8.25
C GLY A 50 1.78 11.73 -7.19
N LYS A 51 3.03 11.57 -7.60
CA LYS A 51 4.06 10.95 -6.76
C LYS A 51 4.31 11.74 -5.48
N LYS A 52 4.32 13.07 -5.56
CA LYS A 52 4.55 13.92 -4.40
C LYS A 52 3.45 13.75 -3.34
N ASP A 53 2.18 13.80 -3.78
CA ASP A 53 1.06 13.70 -2.86
C ASP A 53 0.88 12.28 -2.32
N VAL A 54 1.15 11.27 -3.17
CA VAL A 54 1.11 9.88 -2.73
C VAL A 54 2.16 9.63 -1.65
N ARG A 55 3.38 10.18 -1.82
CA ARG A 55 4.42 10.08 -0.79
C ARG A 55 3.94 10.69 0.53
N ALA A 56 3.36 11.88 0.47
CA ALA A 56 2.85 12.55 1.68
C ALA A 56 1.75 11.73 2.34
N GLY A 57 0.86 11.14 1.54
CA GLY A 57 -0.22 10.29 2.07
C GLY A 57 0.30 9.04 2.73
N LEU A 58 1.29 8.39 2.14
CA LEU A 58 1.89 7.18 2.71
C LEU A 58 2.68 7.49 3.98
N ALA A 59 3.34 8.65 4.03
CA ALA A 59 4.06 9.06 5.23
C ALA A 59 3.16 9.14 6.45
N LYS A 60 1.89 9.51 6.25
CA LYS A 60 0.92 9.59 7.35
C LYS A 60 0.66 8.23 8.01
N ARG A 61 0.83 7.12 7.27
CA ARG A 61 0.72 5.79 7.85
C ARG A 61 1.75 5.58 8.94
N PHE A 62 2.99 5.97 8.67
CA PHE A 62 4.09 5.80 9.62
C PHE A 62 4.01 6.80 10.77
N GLU A 63 3.45 7.98 10.51
CA GLU A 63 3.19 8.96 11.58
C GLU A 63 2.08 8.49 12.52
N GLY A 64 1.02 7.91 11.95
CA GLY A 64 -0.14 7.48 12.73
C GLY A 64 0.06 6.16 13.47
N ILE A 65 0.85 5.25 12.91
CA ILE A 65 1.15 3.94 13.48
C ILE A 65 2.66 3.72 13.37
N PRO A 66 3.45 4.29 14.31
CA PRO A 66 4.91 4.29 14.16
C PRO A 66 5.56 2.91 14.09
N ASN A 67 4.91 1.89 14.63
CA ASN A 67 5.42 0.51 14.59
C ASN A 67 4.61 -0.38 13.64
N VAL A 68 4.00 0.20 12.61
CA VAL A 68 3.17 -0.57 11.68
C VAL A 68 3.98 -1.68 11.02
N HIS A 69 3.36 -2.86 10.95
CA HIS A 69 3.94 -4.03 10.31
C HIS A 69 2.86 -4.76 9.52
N TYR A 70 3.23 -5.22 8.32
CA TYR A 70 2.34 -5.99 7.45
C TYR A 70 2.89 -7.41 7.41
N GLY A 71 2.15 -8.35 8.01
CA GLY A 71 2.58 -9.74 8.10
C GLY A 71 1.54 -10.69 7.55
N ASP A 72 1.83 -11.99 7.66
CA ASP A 72 0.94 -13.06 7.20
C ASP A 72 0.47 -12.77 5.77
N ASP A 73 1.42 -12.43 4.89
CA ASP A 73 1.12 -11.90 3.58
C ASP A 73 1.13 -12.96 2.49
N GLN A 74 0.24 -12.77 1.52
CA GLN A 74 0.20 -13.54 0.29
C GLN A 74 0.03 -12.60 -0.89
N HIS A 75 0.61 -12.99 -2.02
CA HIS A 75 0.65 -12.13 -3.20
C HIS A 75 0.27 -12.92 -4.44
N TRP A 76 -0.50 -12.28 -5.31
CA TRP A 76 -0.90 -12.83 -6.60
C TRP A 76 -0.63 -11.80 -7.68
N ALA A 77 -0.15 -12.26 -8.82
CA ALA A 77 0.10 -11.40 -9.97
C ALA A 77 -0.64 -11.95 -11.18
N CYS A 78 -1.31 -11.07 -11.92
CA CYS A 78 -2.05 -11.43 -13.11
C CYS A 78 -1.90 -10.31 -14.13
N GLY A 79 -1.06 -10.52 -15.15
CA GLY A 79 -0.79 -9.48 -16.12
C GLY A 79 -0.20 -8.25 -15.48
N SER A 80 -0.83 -7.10 -15.69
CA SER A 80 -0.41 -5.84 -15.10
C SER A 80 -1.01 -5.59 -13.72
N PHE A 81 -1.73 -6.58 -13.16
CA PHE A 81 -2.36 -6.45 -11.84
C PHE A 81 -1.64 -7.25 -10.80
N GLY A 82 -1.59 -6.71 -9.60
CA GLY A 82 -1.13 -7.43 -8.43
C GLY A 82 -2.11 -7.29 -7.28
N VAL A 83 -2.16 -8.32 -6.44
CA VAL A 83 -2.95 -8.32 -5.22
C VAL A 83 -2.03 -8.75 -4.09
N SER A 84 -2.00 -7.96 -3.03
CA SER A 84 -1.25 -8.30 -1.82
C SER A 84 -2.22 -8.33 -0.64
N GLU A 85 -2.33 -9.49 -0.01
CA GLU A 85 -3.16 -9.68 1.18
C GLU A 85 -2.23 -9.73 2.39
N TRP A 86 -2.63 -9.10 3.49
CA TRP A 86 -1.76 -8.98 4.67
C TRP A 86 -2.58 -8.77 5.92
N THR A 87 -1.91 -8.92 7.08
CA THR A 87 -2.43 -8.48 8.38
C THR A 87 -1.58 -7.30 8.83
N LEU A 88 -2.23 -6.16 9.00
CA LEU A 88 -1.58 -4.97 9.56
C LEU A 88 -1.67 -5.04 11.08
N THR A 89 -0.53 -4.87 11.75
CA THR A 89 -0.46 -4.76 13.21
C THR A 89 0.29 -3.51 13.59
N GLY A 90 0.05 -3.03 14.79
CA GLY A 90 0.75 -1.89 15.33
C GLY A 90 -0.05 -1.21 16.42
N THR A 91 0.49 -0.10 16.93
CA THR A 91 -0.16 0.72 17.94
C THR A 91 -0.23 2.14 17.41
N SER A 92 -1.44 2.70 17.37
CA SER A 92 -1.61 4.08 16.91
C SER A 92 -1.04 5.06 17.92
N VAL A 93 -0.80 6.30 17.47
CA VAL A 93 -0.29 7.37 18.36
C VAL A 93 -1.28 7.69 19.49
N SER A 94 -2.57 7.32 19.33
CA SER A 94 -3.56 7.47 20.39
C SER A 94 -3.56 6.29 21.37
N GLY A 95 -2.69 5.31 21.19
CA GLY A 95 -2.55 4.15 22.07
C GLY A 95 -3.43 2.97 21.73
N LYS A 96 -4.11 3.01 20.58
CA LYS A 96 -5.00 1.90 20.16
C LYS A 96 -4.18 0.80 19.51
N SER A 97 -4.32 -0.42 20.01
CA SER A 97 -3.73 -1.61 19.40
C SER A 97 -4.54 -2.01 18.18
N LEU A 98 -3.85 -2.27 17.06
CA LEU A 98 -4.49 -2.58 15.79
C LEU A 98 -4.05 -3.96 15.30
N GLU A 99 -5.04 -4.70 14.81
CA GLU A 99 -4.79 -5.95 14.09
C GLU A 99 -5.91 -6.10 13.07
N VAL A 100 -5.62 -5.86 11.78
CA VAL A 100 -6.65 -5.83 10.75
C VAL A 100 -6.15 -6.49 9.48
N ARG A 101 -7.02 -7.32 8.88
CA ARG A 101 -6.74 -7.91 7.57
C ARG A 101 -7.11 -6.92 6.49
N GLY A 102 -6.31 -6.89 5.44
CA GLY A 102 -6.60 -6.05 4.29
C GLY A 102 -5.95 -6.56 3.03
N VAL A 103 -6.24 -5.88 1.93
CA VAL A 103 -5.63 -6.15 0.63
C VAL A 103 -5.31 -4.85 -0.07
N ASP A 104 -4.27 -4.88 -0.88
CA ASP A 104 -3.97 -3.83 -1.85
C ASP A 104 -4.21 -4.39 -3.24
N LEU A 105 -4.96 -3.63 -4.05
CA LEU A 105 -5.05 -3.85 -5.48
C LEU A 105 -4.06 -2.91 -6.15
N LEU A 106 -3.19 -3.46 -6.99
CA LEU A 106 -2.11 -2.70 -7.59
C LEU A 106 -2.15 -2.85 -9.12
N GLU A 107 -2.08 -1.72 -9.82
CA GLU A 107 -1.94 -1.72 -11.27
C GLU A 107 -0.56 -1.21 -11.63
N PHE A 108 0.06 -1.87 -12.63
CA PHE A 108 1.40 -1.54 -13.10
C PHE A 108 1.38 -1.15 -14.57
N VAL A 109 2.20 -0.16 -14.92
CA VAL A 109 2.49 0.17 -16.31
C VAL A 109 4.01 0.31 -16.42
N ALA A 110 4.62 -0.40 -17.36
CA ALA A 110 6.07 -0.37 -17.58
C ALA A 110 6.85 -0.64 -16.28
N GLY A 111 6.34 -1.57 -15.46
CA GLY A 111 7.00 -1.97 -14.22
C GLY A 111 6.83 -1.03 -13.05
N LYS A 112 5.98 0.00 -13.18
CA LYS A 112 5.74 0.97 -12.11
C LYS A 112 4.27 0.99 -11.71
N ILE A 113 4.01 1.23 -10.43
CA ILE A 113 2.65 1.27 -9.89
C ILE A 113 1.97 2.56 -10.32
N THR A 114 0.83 2.43 -11.01
CA THR A 114 -0.02 3.57 -11.38
C THR A 114 -1.21 3.70 -10.46
N ARG A 115 -1.64 2.62 -9.80
CA ARG A 115 -2.75 2.67 -8.84
C ARG A 115 -2.48 1.73 -7.68
N LYS A 116 -2.61 2.25 -6.47
CA LYS A 116 -2.62 1.48 -5.23
C LYS A 116 -3.96 1.73 -4.56
N ASP A 117 -4.73 0.68 -4.38
CA ASP A 117 -6.09 0.77 -3.84
C ASP A 117 -6.18 -0.17 -2.63
N SER A 118 -6.32 0.40 -1.44
CA SER A 118 -6.24 -0.36 -0.18
C SER A 118 -7.64 -0.60 0.37
N PHE A 119 -7.87 -1.83 0.80
CA PHE A 119 -9.12 -2.25 1.43
C PHE A 119 -8.80 -2.89 2.77
N TRP A 120 -9.56 -2.53 3.79
CA TRP A 120 -9.37 -3.06 5.14
C TRP A 120 -10.66 -3.71 5.62
N LYS A 121 -10.53 -4.78 6.38
CA LYS A 121 -11.66 -5.26 7.18
C LYS A 121 -11.99 -4.22 8.25
N ILE A 122 -13.27 -4.10 8.57
CA ILE A 122 -13.72 -3.28 9.69
C ILE A 122 -13.74 -4.17 10.92
N VAL A 123 -12.96 -3.79 11.93
CA VAL A 123 -12.89 -4.53 13.20
C VAL A 123 -13.69 -3.73 14.22
N GLU A 124 -14.75 -4.34 14.76
CA GLU A 124 -15.67 -3.68 15.71
C GLU A 124 -15.50 -4.21 17.12
#